data_a7f0215bcfe7cc8684f177aa418fc6cf
#
_entry.id   a7f0215bcfe7cc8684f177aa418fc6cf
#
_cell.length_a   1.000
_cell.length_b   1.000
_cell.length_c   1.000
_cell.angle_alpha   90.00
_cell.angle_beta   90.00
_cell.angle_gamma   90.00
#
_symmetry.space_group_name_H-M   'P 1'
#
loop_
_entity.id
_entity.type
_entity.pdbx_description
1 polymer ?
#
loop_
_entity_poly.entity_id
_entity_poly.type
_entity_poly.pdbx_seq_one_letter_code
_entity_poly.pdbx_strand_id
1 'polypeptide(L)'
;AIKEKNLPDLDDEFAKGVRDGYETLEALTDYVRQRLSDEGEAAETRRLEASSLEELKKLAKIEASELVYQRELDLMYEERERSLRNQRIDMDLYLSYAGQTEEELREQMKPQAEDRLNTMLLLRKLADVENIEVSDVDVESEISPLISSTGGESESAMKQALNTENA
;
A
#
# COMPACT_ATOMS: atom_id res chain seq x y z
N ALA A 1 41.38 7.70 -12.49
CA ALA A 1 41.85 8.05 -11.16
C ALA A 1 41.23 7.05 -10.17
N ILE A 2 42.08 6.37 -9.42
CA ILE A 2 41.66 5.49 -8.32
C ILE A 2 41.38 6.40 -7.14
N LYS A 3 40.14 6.37 -6.61
CA LYS A 3 39.75 7.11 -5.41
C LYS A 3 39.61 6.12 -4.26
N GLU A 4 40.30 6.39 -3.16
CA GLU A 4 40.14 5.69 -1.91
C GLU A 4 38.95 6.30 -1.15
N LYS A 5 38.08 5.45 -0.59
CA LYS A 5 36.95 5.89 0.20
C LYS A 5 37.37 5.93 1.66
N ASN A 6 37.67 7.13 2.16
CA ASN A 6 37.88 7.35 3.59
C ASN A 6 36.51 7.42 4.29
N LEU A 7 36.28 6.52 5.23
CA LEU A 7 35.11 6.54 6.11
C LEU A 7 35.48 7.29 7.38
N PRO A 8 34.57 8.07 7.97
CA PRO A 8 34.79 8.70 9.27
C PRO A 8 34.87 7.64 10.38
N ASP A 9 35.53 7.94 11.46
CA ASP A 9 35.52 7.12 12.65
C ASP A 9 34.10 7.11 13.25
N LEU A 10 33.69 5.95 13.81
CA LEU A 10 32.41 5.80 14.49
C LEU A 10 32.57 6.23 15.94
N ASP A 11 32.32 7.50 16.21
CA ASP A 11 32.40 8.14 17.51
C ASP A 11 31.20 9.04 17.79
N ASP A 12 31.20 9.74 18.91
CA ASP A 12 30.11 10.65 19.29
C ASP A 12 30.01 11.86 18.35
N GLU A 13 31.10 12.28 17.72
CA GLU A 13 31.07 13.37 16.74
C GLU A 13 30.39 12.93 15.44
N PHE A 14 30.64 11.67 15.03
CA PHE A 14 29.92 11.06 13.92
C PHE A 14 28.41 11.02 14.22
N ALA A 15 28.01 10.58 15.42
CA ALA A 15 26.60 10.51 15.81
C ALA A 15 25.88 11.86 15.70
N LYS A 16 26.50 12.93 16.17
CA LYS A 16 25.99 14.31 16.04
C LYS A 16 25.87 14.78 14.60
N GLY A 17 26.76 14.32 13.72
CA GLY A 17 26.75 14.68 12.30
C GLY A 17 25.70 13.94 11.46
N VAL A 18 25.22 12.79 11.92
CA VAL A 18 24.25 11.96 11.17
C VAL A 18 22.85 12.52 11.25
N ARG A 19 22.42 12.94 12.45
CA ARG A 19 21.09 13.48 12.68
C ARG A 19 21.05 14.27 13.98
N ASP A 20 20.34 15.39 13.99
CA ASP A 20 20.09 16.16 15.21
C ASP A 20 19.36 15.30 16.26
N GLY A 21 19.83 15.40 17.52
CA GLY A 21 19.21 14.71 18.67
C GLY A 21 19.95 13.47 19.17
N TYR A 22 21.03 13.05 18.53
CA TYR A 22 21.91 12.00 19.04
C TYR A 22 23.27 12.54 19.45
N GLU A 23 23.51 12.64 20.77
CA GLU A 23 24.73 13.17 21.33
C GLU A 23 25.85 12.15 21.46
N THR A 24 25.49 10.86 21.46
CA THR A 24 26.44 9.75 21.60
C THR A 24 26.22 8.67 20.55
N LEU A 25 27.28 7.96 20.22
CA LEU A 25 27.23 6.81 19.30
C LEU A 25 26.33 5.70 19.85
N GLU A 26 26.30 5.52 21.17
CA GLU A 26 25.41 4.54 21.83
C GLU A 26 23.95 4.87 21.56
N ALA A 27 23.52 6.12 21.77
CA ALA A 27 22.14 6.56 21.51
C ALA A 27 21.74 6.39 20.04
N LEU A 28 22.64 6.72 19.11
CA LEU A 28 22.42 6.50 17.68
C LEU A 28 22.30 5.00 17.35
N THR A 29 23.17 4.18 17.95
CA THR A 29 23.17 2.73 17.73
C THR A 29 21.87 2.10 18.23
N ASP A 30 21.41 2.50 19.41
CA ASP A 30 20.15 2.00 20.00
C ASP A 30 18.94 2.43 19.18
N TYR A 31 18.92 3.66 18.69
CA TYR A 31 17.88 4.11 17.75
C TYR A 31 17.87 3.27 16.47
N VAL A 32 19.03 3.05 15.85
CA VAL A 32 19.12 2.26 14.62
C VAL A 32 18.68 0.81 14.89
N ARG A 33 19.10 0.24 16.01
CA ARG A 33 18.69 -1.12 16.42
C ARG A 33 17.18 -1.22 16.59
N GLN A 34 16.57 -0.26 17.33
CA GLN A 34 15.13 -0.24 17.52
C GLN A 34 14.39 -0.11 16.17
N ARG A 35 14.81 0.83 15.33
CA ARG A 35 14.20 1.02 14.00
C ARG A 35 14.30 -0.23 13.14
N LEU A 36 15.46 -0.91 13.13
CA LEU A 36 15.61 -2.15 12.37
C LEU A 36 14.76 -3.30 12.94
N SER A 37 14.59 -3.34 14.27
CA SER A 37 13.67 -4.31 14.91
C SER A 37 12.22 -4.05 14.48
N ASP A 38 11.76 -2.79 14.58
CA ASP A 38 10.39 -2.41 14.22
C ASP A 38 10.12 -2.64 12.72
N GLU A 39 11.08 -2.29 11.85
CA GLU A 39 11.00 -2.56 10.41
C GLU A 39 10.96 -4.08 10.13
N GLY A 40 11.76 -4.86 10.85
CA GLY A 40 11.80 -6.32 10.75
C GLY A 40 10.48 -6.97 11.18
N GLU A 41 9.93 -6.56 12.32
CA GLU A 41 8.64 -7.04 12.81
C GLU A 41 7.50 -6.68 11.86
N ALA A 42 7.47 -5.45 11.35
CA ALA A 42 6.48 -5.02 10.37
C ALA A 42 6.62 -5.78 9.03
N ALA A 43 7.85 -6.08 8.60
CA ALA A 43 8.08 -6.86 7.39
C ALA A 43 7.62 -8.32 7.56
N GLU A 44 7.90 -8.92 8.72
CA GLU A 44 7.47 -10.29 9.02
C GLU A 44 5.95 -10.41 9.13
N THR A 45 5.29 -9.44 9.79
CA THR A 45 3.83 -9.38 9.85
C THR A 45 3.21 -9.36 8.45
N ARG A 46 3.68 -8.44 7.59
CA ARG A 46 3.22 -8.38 6.19
C ARG A 46 3.48 -9.68 5.42
N ARG A 47 4.62 -10.33 5.66
CA ARG A 47 4.94 -11.62 5.04
C ARG A 47 3.98 -12.71 5.47
N LEU A 48 3.66 -12.77 6.77
CA LEU A 48 2.72 -13.75 7.32
C LEU A 48 1.29 -13.51 6.80
N GLU A 49 0.84 -12.27 6.78
CA GLU A 49 -0.47 -11.90 6.22
C GLU A 49 -0.59 -12.31 4.75
N ALA A 50 0.39 -11.94 3.93
CA ALA A 50 0.40 -12.32 2.52
C ALA A 50 0.43 -13.84 2.31
N SER A 51 1.28 -14.56 3.08
CA SER A 51 1.36 -16.02 3.01
C SER A 51 0.07 -16.70 3.46
N SER A 52 -0.56 -16.20 4.52
CA SER A 52 -1.83 -16.71 5.01
C SER A 52 -2.96 -16.53 4.00
N LEU A 53 -2.99 -15.36 3.35
CA LEU A 53 -3.96 -15.07 2.29
C LEU A 53 -3.78 -16.00 1.08
N GLU A 54 -2.55 -16.24 0.65
CA GLU A 54 -2.27 -17.17 -0.45
C GLU A 54 -2.68 -18.62 -0.12
N GLU A 55 -2.47 -19.07 1.11
CA GLU A 55 -2.94 -20.41 1.54
C GLU A 55 -4.47 -20.48 1.60
N LEU A 56 -5.13 -19.42 2.08
CA LEU A 56 -6.59 -19.34 2.07
C LEU A 56 -7.16 -19.36 0.65
N LYS A 57 -6.55 -18.66 -0.30
CA LYS A 57 -6.96 -18.70 -1.72
C LYS A 57 -6.92 -20.11 -2.30
N LYS A 58 -5.90 -20.91 -1.96
CA LYS A 58 -5.77 -22.30 -2.43
C LYS A 58 -6.87 -23.22 -1.88
N LEU A 59 -7.37 -22.93 -0.68
CA LEU A 59 -8.43 -23.71 -0.04
C LEU A 59 -9.84 -23.26 -0.45
N ALA A 60 -9.97 -22.02 -0.92
CA ALA A 60 -11.26 -21.45 -1.27
C ALA A 60 -11.72 -21.87 -2.67
N LYS A 61 -13.01 -22.12 -2.81
CA LYS A 61 -13.66 -22.22 -4.12
C LYS A 61 -14.42 -20.93 -4.37
N ILE A 62 -13.92 -20.12 -5.28
CA ILE A 62 -14.49 -18.82 -5.62
C ILE A 62 -15.15 -18.95 -6.99
N GLU A 63 -16.42 -18.58 -7.08
CA GLU A 63 -17.17 -18.55 -8.32
C GLU A 63 -17.80 -17.17 -8.46
N ALA A 64 -17.36 -16.42 -9.48
CA ALA A 64 -17.95 -15.16 -9.86
C ALA A 64 -18.32 -15.20 -11.34
N SER A 65 -19.29 -14.38 -11.75
CA SER A 65 -19.65 -14.30 -13.17
C SER A 65 -18.59 -13.52 -13.96
N GLU A 66 -18.43 -13.86 -15.23
CA GLU A 66 -17.55 -13.14 -16.15
C GLU A 66 -17.81 -11.64 -16.14
N LEU A 67 -19.07 -11.24 -16.03
CA LEU A 67 -19.46 -9.81 -15.97
C LEU A 67 -18.82 -9.08 -14.77
N VAL A 68 -18.68 -9.75 -13.62
CA VAL A 68 -18.06 -9.15 -12.43
C VAL A 68 -16.56 -9.01 -12.62
N TYR A 69 -15.91 -10.00 -13.22
CA TYR A 69 -14.50 -9.91 -13.59
C TYR A 69 -14.23 -8.78 -14.58
N GLN A 70 -15.07 -8.64 -15.61
CA GLN A 70 -14.94 -7.54 -16.58
C GLN A 70 -15.11 -6.17 -15.91
N ARG A 71 -16.06 -6.05 -14.98
CA ARG A 71 -16.26 -4.80 -14.25
C ARG A 71 -15.03 -4.46 -13.37
N GLU A 72 -14.42 -5.44 -12.72
CA GLU A 72 -13.20 -5.22 -11.95
C GLU A 72 -12.04 -4.76 -12.85
N LEU A 73 -11.91 -5.38 -14.02
CA LEU A 73 -10.93 -4.97 -15.03
C LEU A 73 -11.15 -3.53 -15.50
N ASP A 74 -12.41 -3.14 -15.74
CA ASP A 74 -12.74 -1.76 -16.11
C ASP A 74 -12.36 -0.77 -15.01
N LEU A 75 -12.69 -1.09 -13.75
CA LEU A 75 -12.30 -0.26 -12.60
C LEU A 75 -10.78 -0.11 -12.50
N MET A 76 -10.02 -1.19 -12.66
CA MET A 76 -8.56 -1.14 -12.64
C MET A 76 -7.98 -0.32 -13.80
N TYR A 77 -8.59 -0.40 -14.98
CA TYR A 77 -8.20 0.41 -16.13
C TYR A 77 -8.44 1.90 -15.86
N GLU A 78 -9.61 2.26 -15.32
CA GLU A 78 -9.93 3.64 -14.92
C GLU A 78 -9.00 4.16 -13.82
N GLU A 79 -8.64 3.33 -12.84
CA GLU A 79 -7.66 3.66 -11.81
C GLU A 79 -6.28 3.96 -12.43
N ARG A 80 -5.86 3.15 -13.40
CA ARG A 80 -4.61 3.36 -14.14
C ARG A 80 -4.65 4.69 -14.91
N GLU A 81 -5.73 4.95 -15.64
CA GLU A 81 -5.91 6.20 -16.37
C GLU A 81 -5.87 7.41 -15.44
N ARG A 82 -6.57 7.35 -14.31
CA ARG A 82 -6.56 8.40 -13.28
C ARG A 82 -5.17 8.63 -12.71
N SER A 83 -4.44 7.56 -12.43
CA SER A 83 -3.05 7.64 -11.94
C SER A 83 -2.12 8.33 -12.94
N LEU A 84 -2.22 7.99 -14.22
CA LEU A 84 -1.45 8.62 -15.29
C LEU A 84 -1.81 10.09 -15.44
N ARG A 85 -3.09 10.43 -15.41
CA ARG A 85 -3.61 11.81 -15.50
C ARG A 85 -3.07 12.67 -14.35
N ASN A 86 -2.97 12.14 -13.14
CA ASN A 86 -2.37 12.82 -11.99
C ASN A 86 -0.87 13.13 -12.22
N GLN A 87 -0.20 12.30 -13.01
CA GLN A 87 1.18 12.50 -13.45
C GLN A 87 1.28 13.37 -14.73
N ARG A 88 0.14 13.88 -15.23
CA ARG A 88 0.00 14.64 -16.49
C ARG A 88 0.39 13.84 -17.74
N ILE A 89 0.18 12.55 -17.70
CA ILE A 89 0.39 11.63 -18.82
C ILE A 89 -0.99 11.21 -19.32
N ASP A 90 -1.22 11.36 -20.61
CA ASP A 90 -2.40 10.84 -21.28
C ASP A 90 -2.29 9.34 -21.54
N MET A 91 -3.40 8.60 -21.48
CA MET A 91 -3.41 7.14 -21.70
C MET A 91 -2.94 6.77 -23.10
N ASP A 92 -3.36 7.51 -24.14
CA ASP A 92 -2.94 7.25 -25.52
C ASP A 92 -1.43 7.45 -25.69
N LEU A 93 -0.89 8.46 -25.04
CA LEU A 93 0.55 8.72 -25.03
C LEU A 93 1.30 7.57 -24.31
N TYR A 94 0.79 7.12 -23.17
CA TYR A 94 1.35 5.98 -22.44
C TYR A 94 1.37 4.71 -23.30
N LEU A 95 0.24 4.36 -23.92
CA LEU A 95 0.12 3.20 -24.81
C LEU A 95 1.06 3.28 -26.00
N SER A 96 1.18 4.48 -26.60
CA SER A 96 2.10 4.72 -27.72
C SER A 96 3.56 4.50 -27.31
N TYR A 97 3.98 4.99 -26.14
CA TYR A 97 5.35 4.76 -25.65
C TYR A 97 5.61 3.29 -25.27
N ALA A 98 4.60 2.62 -24.73
CA ALA A 98 4.69 1.21 -24.39
C ALA A 98 4.64 0.30 -25.63
N GLY A 99 4.23 0.83 -26.79
CA GLY A 99 4.08 0.08 -28.04
C GLY A 99 2.98 -0.97 -27.98
N GLN A 100 1.90 -0.70 -27.23
CA GLN A 100 0.80 -1.63 -27.02
C GLN A 100 -0.55 -0.94 -27.23
N THR A 101 -1.57 -1.74 -27.53
CA THR A 101 -2.96 -1.30 -27.63
C THR A 101 -3.65 -1.33 -26.27
N GLU A 102 -4.82 -0.68 -26.18
CA GLU A 102 -5.69 -0.79 -25.01
C GLU A 102 -6.08 -2.24 -24.71
N GLU A 103 -6.41 -3.01 -25.76
CA GLU A 103 -6.79 -4.41 -25.64
C GLU A 103 -5.66 -5.26 -25.05
N GLU A 104 -4.43 -5.06 -25.51
CA GLU A 104 -3.26 -5.75 -24.99
C GLU A 104 -2.98 -5.37 -23.52
N LEU A 105 -3.16 -4.12 -23.15
CA LEU A 105 -3.04 -3.68 -21.75
C LEU A 105 -4.11 -4.35 -20.89
N ARG A 106 -5.36 -4.35 -21.34
CA ARG A 106 -6.48 -5.01 -20.64
C ARG A 106 -6.23 -6.51 -20.47
N GLU A 107 -5.76 -7.21 -21.49
CA GLU A 107 -5.39 -8.63 -21.39
C GLU A 107 -4.27 -8.86 -20.37
N GLN A 108 -3.28 -7.98 -20.29
CA GLN A 108 -2.21 -8.06 -19.28
C GLN A 108 -2.72 -7.81 -17.86
N MET A 109 -3.77 -7.02 -17.71
CA MET A 109 -4.37 -6.68 -16.41
C MET A 109 -5.36 -7.76 -15.91
N LYS A 110 -5.92 -8.59 -16.79
CA LYS A 110 -6.90 -9.62 -16.40
C LYS A 110 -6.48 -10.50 -15.22
N PRO A 111 -5.28 -11.10 -15.20
CA PRO A 111 -4.89 -11.95 -14.07
C PRO A 111 -4.86 -11.20 -12.73
N GLN A 112 -4.50 -9.92 -12.78
CA GLN A 112 -4.47 -9.07 -11.60
C GLN A 112 -5.89 -8.69 -11.15
N ALA A 113 -6.80 -8.42 -12.09
CA ALA A 113 -8.21 -8.14 -11.79
C ALA A 113 -8.90 -9.37 -11.18
N GLU A 114 -8.65 -10.54 -11.73
CA GLU A 114 -9.14 -11.81 -11.18
C GLU A 114 -8.63 -12.05 -9.76
N ASP A 115 -7.34 -11.87 -9.52
CA ASP A 115 -6.75 -12.05 -8.20
C ASP A 115 -7.29 -11.04 -7.18
N ARG A 116 -7.42 -9.77 -7.57
CA ARG A 116 -7.98 -8.70 -6.73
C ARG A 116 -9.43 -9.00 -6.34
N LEU A 117 -10.28 -9.35 -7.32
CA LEU A 117 -11.67 -9.71 -7.08
C LEU A 117 -11.78 -10.93 -6.17
N ASN A 118 -11.04 -12.00 -6.48
CA ASN A 118 -11.05 -13.22 -5.70
C ASN A 118 -10.61 -12.97 -4.25
N THR A 119 -9.58 -12.15 -4.05
CA THR A 119 -9.12 -11.74 -2.73
C THR A 119 -10.21 -11.00 -1.97
N MET A 120 -10.86 -10.04 -2.61
CA MET A 120 -11.94 -9.27 -1.99
C MET A 120 -13.13 -10.16 -1.59
N LEU A 121 -13.55 -11.06 -2.47
CA LEU A 121 -14.65 -11.99 -2.18
C LEU A 121 -14.30 -12.95 -1.05
N LEU A 122 -13.07 -13.44 -1.01
CA LEU A 122 -12.56 -14.32 0.04
C LEU A 122 -12.55 -13.60 1.40
N LEU A 123 -11.97 -12.41 1.46
CA LEU A 123 -11.89 -11.63 2.70
C LEU A 123 -13.27 -11.23 3.20
N ARG A 124 -14.18 -10.83 2.30
CA ARG A 124 -15.56 -10.54 2.66
C ARG A 124 -16.24 -11.75 3.27
N LYS A 125 -16.08 -12.91 2.64
CA LYS A 125 -16.66 -14.16 3.16
C LYS A 125 -16.06 -14.56 4.50
N LEU A 126 -14.76 -14.37 4.68
CA LEU A 126 -14.08 -14.60 5.95
C LEU A 126 -14.63 -13.68 7.05
N ALA A 127 -14.78 -12.40 6.76
CA ALA A 127 -15.37 -11.44 7.70
C ALA A 127 -16.78 -11.85 8.12
N ASP A 128 -17.61 -12.27 7.17
CA ASP A 128 -18.97 -12.77 7.45
C ASP A 128 -18.96 -14.03 8.34
N VAL A 129 -18.06 -14.97 8.09
CA VAL A 129 -17.97 -16.22 8.85
C VAL A 129 -17.44 -15.99 10.27
N GLU A 130 -16.44 -15.15 10.41
CA GLU A 130 -15.83 -14.81 11.70
C GLU A 130 -16.62 -13.75 12.47
N ASN A 131 -17.73 -13.23 11.89
CA ASN A 131 -18.56 -12.16 12.46
C ASN A 131 -17.72 -10.94 12.87
N ILE A 132 -16.84 -10.50 11.97
CA ILE A 132 -16.02 -9.32 12.18
C ILE A 132 -16.90 -8.09 12.01
N GLU A 133 -17.11 -7.37 13.09
CA GLU A 133 -17.84 -6.09 13.11
C GLU A 133 -16.83 -4.95 13.22
N VAL A 134 -17.04 -3.91 12.41
CA VAL A 134 -16.23 -2.69 12.45
C VAL A 134 -16.97 -1.67 13.32
N SER A 135 -16.35 -1.21 14.40
CA SER A 135 -16.91 -0.17 15.26
C SER A 135 -16.51 1.23 14.77
N ASP A 136 -17.27 2.24 15.21
CA ASP A 136 -16.92 3.65 14.93
C ASP A 136 -15.52 4.03 15.45
N VAL A 137 -15.06 3.36 16.52
CA VAL A 137 -13.71 3.55 17.06
C VAL A 137 -12.63 3.01 16.12
N ASP A 138 -12.88 1.86 15.50
CA ASP A 138 -11.94 1.28 14.51
C ASP A 138 -11.82 2.21 13.31
N VAL A 139 -12.95 2.73 12.81
CA VAL A 139 -12.98 3.70 11.72
C VAL A 139 -12.23 4.98 12.10
N GLU A 140 -12.44 5.52 13.29
CA GLU A 140 -11.76 6.73 13.76
C GLU A 140 -10.24 6.52 13.90
N SER A 141 -9.82 5.34 14.37
CA SER A 141 -8.40 5.01 14.50
C SER A 141 -7.66 4.95 13.15
N GLU A 142 -8.31 4.50 12.10
CA GLU A 142 -7.76 4.45 10.74
C GLU A 142 -7.76 5.82 10.05
N ILE A 143 -8.79 6.62 10.29
CA ILE A 143 -8.93 7.94 9.66
C ILE A 143 -8.00 8.98 10.31
N SER A 144 -7.80 8.94 11.63
CA SER A 144 -7.02 9.94 12.36
C SER A 144 -5.59 10.15 11.83
N PRO A 145 -4.78 9.11 11.52
CA PRO A 145 -3.46 9.28 10.93
C PRO A 145 -3.50 9.93 9.55
N LEU A 146 -4.51 9.61 8.74
CA LEU A 146 -4.67 10.17 7.39
C LEU A 146 -4.97 11.65 7.45
N ILE A 147 -5.84 12.08 8.36
CA ILE A 147 -6.18 13.49 8.59
C ILE A 147 -4.95 14.26 9.08
N SER A 148 -4.21 13.69 10.03
CA SER A 148 -3.02 14.31 10.60
C SER A 148 -1.93 14.55 9.53
N SER A 149 -1.82 13.68 8.54
CA SER A 149 -0.85 13.79 7.44
C SER A 149 -1.21 14.86 6.42
N THR A 150 -2.47 15.29 6.34
CA THR A 150 -2.98 16.27 5.37
C THR A 150 -3.03 17.73 5.86
N GLY A 151 -2.50 18.01 7.08
CA GLY A 151 -2.35 19.38 7.56
C GLY A 151 -3.62 20.05 8.12
N GLY A 152 -4.61 19.27 8.49
CA GLY A 152 -5.70 19.72 9.37
C GLY A 152 -6.82 20.57 8.75
N GLU A 153 -6.68 21.09 7.55
CA GLU A 153 -7.71 21.96 6.92
C GLU A 153 -8.92 21.21 6.36
N SER A 154 -8.94 19.90 6.41
CA SER A 154 -9.94 19.07 5.71
C SER A 154 -10.62 18.01 6.56
N GLU A 155 -10.48 18.05 7.89
CA GLU A 155 -11.02 16.99 8.76
C GLU A 155 -12.53 16.79 8.58
N SER A 156 -13.31 17.85 8.54
CA SER A 156 -14.77 17.76 8.37
C SER A 156 -15.15 17.34 6.94
N ALA A 157 -14.41 17.81 5.95
CA ALA A 157 -14.66 17.47 4.55
C ALA A 157 -14.24 16.01 4.25
N MET A 158 -13.15 15.54 4.87
CA MET A 158 -12.68 14.16 4.72
C MET A 158 -13.58 13.18 5.48
N LYS A 159 -13.99 13.51 6.70
CA LYS A 159 -15.01 12.75 7.44
C LYS A 159 -16.34 12.69 6.67
N GLN A 160 -16.73 13.77 6.01
CA GLN A 160 -17.95 13.82 5.20
C GLN A 160 -17.81 13.03 3.90
N ALA A 161 -16.64 13.04 3.26
CA ALA A 161 -16.36 12.25 2.05
C ALA A 161 -16.26 10.73 2.34
N LEU A 162 -15.73 10.35 3.49
CA LEU A 162 -15.61 8.96 3.93
C LEU A 162 -16.90 8.39 4.55
N ASN A 163 -17.78 9.26 5.02
CA ASN A 163 -19.05 8.87 5.66
C ASN A 163 -20.25 8.90 4.68
N THR A 164 -20.01 9.05 3.39
CA THR A 164 -21.06 8.89 2.39
C THR A 164 -21.29 7.40 2.14
N GLU A 165 -22.55 6.95 2.32
CA GLU A 165 -23.03 5.56 2.13
C GLU A 165 -22.81 4.96 0.72
N ASN A 166 -21.87 5.50 -0.05
CA ASN A 166 -21.51 5.08 -1.41
C ASN A 166 -20.01 4.80 -1.56
N ALA A 167 -19.36 4.30 -0.53
CA ALA A 167 -18.04 3.72 -0.67
C ALA A 167 -18.14 2.22 -0.88
#